data_d10dfb9f210d03d25a5bec1deb331783
#
_entry.id   d10dfb9f210d03d25a5bec1deb331783
#
_cell.length_a   1.000
_cell.length_b   1.000
_cell.length_c   1.000
_cell.angle_alpha   90.00
_cell.angle_beta   90.00
_cell.angle_gamma   90.00
#
_symmetry.space_group_name_H-M   'P 1'
#
loop_
_entity.id
_entity.type
_entity.pdbx_description
1 polymer ?
#
loop_
_entity_poly.entity_id
_entity_poly.type
_entity_poly.pdbx_seq_one_letter_code
_entity_poly.pdbx_strand_id
1 'polypeptide(L)'
;LNRTVLGIGVASLLSDVGHEMATSVLPLLVVTLGGASAALGLIEGFADAASSVAKLFSGLYSDRLERRKPLAVVGYFLTASGMASFAVATRTWHLLLGRVIGWVGRGARTPVRNVLLTEATTPETYGRAFGLERSMDSAGAVLGPLLALALVGAIGMRSTLALTLVPGVLAALAIATLVREKPHAPRPTQRLWASFRTFPVAYRRFLFGVGTAGLGDFSNTFLILWATQAWTPRLGVVAAARWAMLFYVGYNVVYMVSCSVAGTLADRFPKVRVLASAYLLATIPAAALILPGVSFAKFAAVFALSGVYMGFWETVEASAAAELLPPDVRGVGFGVLATVNGMGDLFSSVLIGILWTVSPLVSMSAVILLCLVGAVLVGRSSRGGA
;
A
#
# COMPACT_ATOMS: atom_id res chain seq x y z
N LEU A 1 -16.32 -15.17 -7.15
CA LEU A 1 -15.25 -15.15 -6.14
C LEU A 1 -15.18 -16.52 -5.47
N ASN A 2 -14.01 -17.12 -5.43
CA ASN A 2 -13.81 -18.45 -4.83
C ASN A 2 -13.31 -18.34 -3.37
N ARG A 3 -13.27 -19.49 -2.67
CA ARG A 3 -12.86 -19.57 -1.26
C ARG A 3 -11.44 -19.02 -1.03
N THR A 4 -10.52 -19.21 -1.98
CA THR A 4 -9.13 -18.71 -1.88
C THR A 4 -9.07 -17.19 -1.93
N VAL A 5 -9.79 -16.55 -2.85
CA VAL A 5 -9.87 -15.09 -2.95
C VAL A 5 -10.46 -14.48 -1.68
N LEU A 6 -11.57 -15.06 -1.18
CA LEU A 6 -12.17 -14.61 0.07
C LEU A 6 -11.23 -14.81 1.26
N GLY A 7 -10.53 -15.95 1.33
CA GLY A 7 -9.56 -16.24 2.39
C GLY A 7 -8.40 -15.26 2.41
N ILE A 8 -7.89 -14.86 1.22
CA ILE A 8 -6.84 -13.84 1.10
C ILE A 8 -7.37 -12.48 1.55
N GLY A 9 -8.58 -12.08 1.12
CA GLY A 9 -9.20 -10.82 1.53
C GLY A 9 -9.40 -10.75 3.05
N VAL A 10 -9.96 -11.81 3.66
CA VAL A 10 -10.13 -11.88 5.13
C VAL A 10 -8.78 -11.79 5.85
N ALA A 11 -7.74 -12.46 5.33
CA ALA A 11 -6.40 -12.35 5.92
C ALA A 11 -5.83 -10.94 5.81
N SER A 12 -6.04 -10.23 4.69
CA SER A 12 -5.63 -8.84 4.53
C SER A 12 -6.37 -7.93 5.51
N LEU A 13 -7.70 -8.04 5.61
CA LEU A 13 -8.52 -7.30 6.59
C LEU A 13 -7.98 -7.48 8.02
N LEU A 14 -7.88 -8.73 8.47
CA LEU A 14 -7.48 -9.03 9.84
C LEU A 14 -6.05 -8.58 10.14
N SER A 15 -5.14 -8.79 9.19
CA SER A 15 -3.75 -8.36 9.35
C SER A 15 -3.63 -6.84 9.43
N ASP A 16 -4.39 -6.11 8.59
CA ASP A 16 -4.35 -4.65 8.60
C ASP A 16 -5.04 -4.06 9.84
N VAL A 17 -6.11 -4.68 10.34
CA VAL A 17 -6.67 -4.31 11.65
C VAL A 17 -5.59 -4.35 12.73
N GLY A 18 -4.85 -5.47 12.87
CA GLY A 18 -3.80 -5.59 13.89
C GLY A 18 -2.64 -4.63 13.67
N HIS A 19 -2.23 -4.46 12.40
CA HIS A 19 -1.15 -3.56 12.01
C HIS A 19 -1.48 -2.10 12.32
N GLU A 20 -2.64 -1.63 11.90
CA GLU A 20 -3.06 -0.24 12.06
C GLU A 20 -3.44 0.11 13.50
N MET A 21 -3.92 -0.86 14.29
CA MET A 21 -4.04 -0.70 15.75
C MET A 21 -2.68 -0.35 16.37
N ALA A 22 -1.61 -1.08 16.01
CA ALA A 22 -0.28 -0.81 16.55
C ALA A 22 0.29 0.51 16.01
N THR A 23 0.12 0.78 14.72
CA THR A 23 0.63 1.99 14.04
C THR A 23 0.03 3.26 14.64
N SER A 24 -1.28 3.27 14.92
CA SER A 24 -1.97 4.44 15.51
C SER A 24 -1.52 4.76 16.94
N VAL A 25 -1.04 3.77 17.68
CA VAL A 25 -0.55 3.92 19.06
C VAL A 25 0.96 4.21 19.13
N LEU A 26 1.71 3.86 18.08
CA LEU A 26 3.17 3.95 18.06
C LEU A 26 3.73 5.35 18.42
N PRO A 27 3.21 6.47 17.89
CA PRO A 27 3.73 7.79 18.24
C PRO A 27 3.62 8.08 19.74
N LEU A 28 2.48 7.73 20.36
CA LEU A 28 2.27 7.89 21.79
C LEU A 28 3.24 7.02 22.59
N LEU A 29 3.47 5.79 22.16
CA LEU A 29 4.40 4.87 22.82
C LEU A 29 5.85 5.37 22.73
N VAL A 30 6.28 5.92 21.58
CA VAL A 30 7.60 6.53 21.42
C VAL A 30 7.81 7.66 22.44
N VAL A 31 6.83 8.57 22.56
CA VAL A 31 6.88 9.66 23.54
C VAL A 31 6.94 9.14 24.98
N THR A 32 6.11 8.15 25.34
CA THR A 32 6.10 7.60 26.70
C THR A 32 7.40 6.87 27.08
N LEU A 33 8.16 6.40 26.09
CA LEU A 33 9.49 5.80 26.28
C LEU A 33 10.64 6.84 26.23
N GLY A 34 10.32 8.13 26.19
CA GLY A 34 11.30 9.22 26.14
C GLY A 34 11.95 9.42 24.76
N GLY A 35 11.36 8.85 23.70
CA GLY A 35 11.86 9.02 22.33
C GLY A 35 11.49 10.39 21.74
N ALA A 36 12.42 10.96 20.96
CA ALA A 36 12.18 12.17 20.18
C ALA A 36 11.42 11.84 18.88
N SER A 37 10.80 12.86 18.24
CA SER A 37 10.12 12.69 16.95
C SER A 37 11.04 12.10 15.85
N ALA A 38 12.34 12.41 15.90
CA ALA A 38 13.35 11.85 15.01
C ALA A 38 13.43 10.29 15.14
N ALA A 39 13.17 9.73 16.33
CA ALA A 39 13.16 8.28 16.52
C ALA A 39 12.02 7.62 15.74
N LEU A 40 10.85 8.27 15.66
CA LEU A 40 9.72 7.77 14.85
C LEU A 40 10.10 7.73 13.36
N GLY A 41 10.71 8.79 12.85
CA GLY A 41 11.19 8.84 11.46
C GLY A 41 12.21 7.74 11.15
N LEU A 42 13.14 7.47 12.06
CA LEU A 42 14.10 6.36 11.91
C LEU A 42 13.39 5.00 11.93
N ILE A 43 12.44 4.79 12.85
CA ILE A 43 11.67 3.54 12.96
C ILE A 43 10.94 3.26 11.64
N GLU A 44 10.22 4.24 11.09
CA GLU A 44 9.49 4.08 9.84
C GLU A 44 10.45 3.90 8.64
N GLY A 45 11.46 4.74 8.51
CA GLY A 45 12.41 4.67 7.39
C GLY A 45 13.17 3.35 7.31
N PHE A 46 13.66 2.83 8.43
CA PHE A 46 14.31 1.50 8.45
C PHE A 46 13.32 0.36 8.16
N ALA A 47 12.10 0.47 8.65
CA ALA A 47 11.07 -0.53 8.40
C ALA A 47 10.67 -0.59 6.92
N ASP A 48 10.47 0.56 6.27
CA ASP A 48 10.13 0.65 4.85
C ASP A 48 11.26 0.12 3.96
N ALA A 49 12.51 0.47 4.27
CA ALA A 49 13.68 -0.07 3.58
C ALA A 49 13.75 -1.60 3.70
N ALA A 50 13.58 -2.14 4.92
CA ALA A 50 13.57 -3.57 5.17
C ALA A 50 12.41 -4.29 4.44
N SER A 51 11.23 -3.68 4.41
CA SER A 51 10.08 -4.19 3.65
C SER A 51 10.35 -4.26 2.15
N SER A 52 10.94 -3.21 1.58
CA SER A 52 11.26 -3.15 0.14
C SER A 52 12.27 -4.25 -0.26
N VAL A 53 13.29 -4.46 0.57
CA VAL A 53 14.25 -5.56 0.40
C VAL A 53 13.54 -6.91 0.53
N ALA A 54 12.69 -7.09 1.54
CA ALA A 54 11.94 -8.32 1.75
C ALA A 54 10.97 -8.65 0.59
N LYS A 55 10.29 -7.64 0.01
CA LYS A 55 9.42 -7.80 -1.18
C LYS A 55 10.19 -8.37 -2.36
N LEU A 56 11.39 -7.84 -2.64
CA LEU A 56 12.22 -8.28 -3.75
C LEU A 56 12.69 -9.73 -3.56
N PHE A 57 13.28 -10.04 -2.40
CA PHE A 57 13.78 -11.38 -2.11
C PHE A 57 12.67 -12.41 -2.00
N SER A 58 11.54 -12.06 -1.39
CA SER A 58 10.37 -12.94 -1.32
C SER A 58 9.82 -13.27 -2.70
N GLY A 59 9.72 -12.29 -3.59
CA GLY A 59 9.32 -12.51 -4.97
C GLY A 59 10.24 -13.52 -5.69
N LEU A 60 11.56 -13.30 -5.59
CA LEU A 60 12.56 -14.21 -6.16
C LEU A 60 12.51 -15.61 -5.56
N TYR A 61 12.33 -15.69 -4.24
CA TYR A 61 12.32 -16.98 -3.54
C TYR A 61 11.01 -17.75 -3.78
N SER A 62 9.89 -17.04 -3.90
CA SER A 62 8.58 -17.65 -4.10
C SER A 62 8.48 -18.49 -5.38
N ASP A 63 9.19 -18.10 -6.45
CA ASP A 63 9.18 -18.82 -7.72
C ASP A 63 10.00 -20.13 -7.67
N ARG A 64 10.81 -20.31 -6.62
CA ARG A 64 11.61 -21.55 -6.36
C ARG A 64 10.86 -22.56 -5.49
N LEU A 65 9.85 -22.13 -4.77
CA LEU A 65 9.12 -22.98 -3.84
C LEU A 65 8.10 -23.82 -4.60
N GLU A 66 8.00 -25.09 -4.28
CA GLU A 66 6.90 -25.95 -4.73
C GLU A 66 5.56 -25.44 -4.19
N ARG A 67 5.57 -24.89 -2.98
CA ARG A 67 4.40 -24.28 -2.33
C ARG A 67 4.77 -22.94 -1.74
N ARG A 68 4.05 -21.91 -2.11
CA ARG A 68 4.24 -20.51 -1.67
C ARG A 68 3.48 -20.18 -0.39
N LYS A 69 2.38 -20.89 -0.13
CA LYS A 69 1.49 -20.67 1.01
C LYS A 69 2.21 -20.65 2.36
N PRO A 70 3.16 -21.55 2.69
CA PRO A 70 3.90 -21.49 3.95
C PRO A 70 4.64 -20.16 4.14
N LEU A 71 5.24 -19.62 3.07
CA LEU A 71 5.93 -18.34 3.12
C LEU A 71 4.96 -17.18 3.43
N ALA A 72 3.75 -17.21 2.85
CA ALA A 72 2.70 -16.25 3.18
C ALA A 72 2.29 -16.36 4.67
N VAL A 73 2.04 -17.57 5.18
CA VAL A 73 1.66 -17.80 6.58
C VAL A 73 2.72 -17.25 7.54
N VAL A 74 4.00 -17.55 7.28
CA VAL A 74 5.13 -17.01 8.07
C VAL A 74 5.15 -15.48 7.99
N GLY A 75 4.95 -14.88 6.81
CA GLY A 75 4.91 -13.43 6.65
C GLY A 75 3.79 -12.77 7.45
N TYR A 76 2.57 -13.34 7.46
CA TYR A 76 1.45 -12.85 8.28
C TYR A 76 1.76 -12.98 9.78
N PHE A 77 2.33 -14.10 10.20
CA PHE A 77 2.71 -14.31 11.61
C PHE A 77 3.83 -13.38 12.07
N LEU A 78 4.85 -13.13 11.25
CA LEU A 78 5.91 -12.16 11.54
C LEU A 78 5.35 -10.73 11.65
N THR A 79 4.42 -10.35 10.76
CA THR A 79 3.73 -9.05 10.88
C THR A 79 3.02 -8.93 12.23
N ALA A 80 2.24 -9.95 12.62
CA ALA A 80 1.52 -9.96 13.88
C ALA A 80 2.45 -9.88 15.10
N SER A 81 3.49 -10.72 15.11
CA SER A 81 4.45 -10.80 16.22
C SER A 81 5.26 -9.51 16.36
N GLY A 82 5.69 -8.91 15.23
CA GLY A 82 6.39 -7.64 15.24
C GLY A 82 5.56 -6.51 15.84
N MET A 83 4.29 -6.39 15.45
CA MET A 83 3.39 -5.37 15.99
C MET A 83 3.06 -5.63 17.48
N ALA A 84 2.74 -6.86 17.86
CA ALA A 84 2.43 -7.22 19.25
C ALA A 84 3.63 -7.06 20.18
N SER A 85 4.88 -7.14 19.69
CA SER A 85 6.09 -6.94 20.50
C SER A 85 6.18 -5.55 21.11
N PHE A 86 5.47 -4.55 20.56
CA PHE A 86 5.39 -3.21 21.15
C PHE A 86 4.79 -3.22 22.56
N ALA A 87 3.95 -4.22 22.90
CA ALA A 87 3.35 -4.36 24.24
C ALA A 87 4.40 -4.51 25.35
N VAL A 88 5.52 -5.16 25.05
CA VAL A 88 6.61 -5.42 26.01
C VAL A 88 7.81 -4.48 25.83
N ALA A 89 7.70 -3.50 24.93
CA ALA A 89 8.78 -2.54 24.67
C ALA A 89 9.05 -1.67 25.91
N THR A 90 10.31 -1.57 26.32
CA THR A 90 10.79 -0.73 27.43
C THR A 90 11.74 0.37 26.97
N ARG A 91 12.18 0.32 25.70
CA ARG A 91 13.08 1.30 25.07
C ARG A 91 12.67 1.50 23.61
N THR A 92 12.99 2.64 23.05
CA THR A 92 12.64 3.01 21.67
C THR A 92 13.21 2.03 20.63
N TRP A 93 14.40 1.47 20.86
CA TRP A 93 14.99 0.51 19.91
C TRP A 93 14.23 -0.83 19.85
N HIS A 94 13.48 -1.24 20.92
CA HIS A 94 12.58 -2.39 20.85
C HIS A 94 11.46 -2.14 19.83
N LEU A 95 10.98 -0.90 19.74
CA LEU A 95 9.97 -0.51 18.76
C LEU A 95 10.53 -0.59 17.32
N LEU A 96 11.78 -0.15 17.14
CA LEU A 96 12.48 -0.30 15.86
C LEU A 96 12.55 -1.77 15.44
N LEU A 97 13.01 -2.65 16.32
CA LEU A 97 13.10 -4.08 16.00
C LEU A 97 11.74 -4.69 15.69
N GLY A 98 10.73 -4.43 16.51
CA GLY A 98 9.37 -4.93 16.28
C GLY A 98 8.79 -4.41 14.96
N ARG A 99 9.00 -3.13 14.65
CA ARG A 99 8.56 -2.52 13.39
C ARG A 99 9.24 -3.16 12.18
N VAL A 100 10.57 -3.32 12.24
CA VAL A 100 11.35 -3.98 11.17
C VAL A 100 10.89 -5.43 10.96
N ILE A 101 10.72 -6.20 12.04
CA ILE A 101 10.21 -7.59 11.95
C ILE A 101 8.83 -7.61 11.28
N GLY A 102 7.91 -6.75 11.73
CA GLY A 102 6.58 -6.64 11.16
C GLY A 102 6.59 -6.26 9.68
N TRP A 103 7.40 -5.29 9.30
CA TRP A 103 7.54 -4.84 7.92
C TRP A 103 8.23 -5.86 7.00
N VAL A 104 9.24 -6.58 7.50
CA VAL A 104 9.83 -7.74 6.78
C VAL A 104 8.76 -8.80 6.53
N GLY A 105 7.94 -9.10 7.53
CA GLY A 105 6.79 -10.01 7.38
C GLY A 105 5.82 -9.54 6.31
N ARG A 106 5.44 -8.24 6.32
CA ARG A 106 4.56 -7.62 5.31
C ARG A 106 5.20 -7.67 3.91
N GLY A 107 6.49 -7.36 3.82
CA GLY A 107 7.25 -7.44 2.58
C GLY A 107 7.33 -8.86 2.04
N ALA A 108 7.60 -9.83 2.89
CA ALA A 108 7.71 -11.24 2.50
C ALA A 108 6.38 -11.81 1.97
N ARG A 109 5.24 -11.45 2.57
CA ARG A 109 3.91 -11.98 2.15
C ARG A 109 3.34 -11.33 0.89
N THR A 110 3.66 -10.06 0.60
CA THR A 110 2.97 -9.28 -0.44
C THR A 110 3.10 -9.86 -1.85
N PRO A 111 4.29 -10.15 -2.40
CA PRO A 111 4.42 -10.77 -3.73
C PRO A 111 3.79 -12.15 -3.78
N VAL A 112 3.97 -12.94 -2.72
CA VAL A 112 3.41 -14.29 -2.59
C VAL A 112 1.90 -14.29 -2.60
N ARG A 113 1.28 -13.39 -1.82
CA ARG A 113 -0.17 -13.18 -1.79
C ARG A 113 -0.72 -12.85 -3.18
N ASN A 114 -0.05 -11.93 -3.89
CA ASN A 114 -0.46 -11.52 -5.23
C ASN A 114 -0.38 -12.68 -6.23
N VAL A 115 0.65 -13.54 -6.14
CA VAL A 115 0.75 -14.75 -6.97
C VAL A 115 -0.37 -15.73 -6.63
N LEU A 116 -0.62 -16.02 -5.34
CA LEU A 116 -1.70 -16.93 -4.91
C LEU A 116 -3.07 -16.43 -5.35
N LEU A 117 -3.31 -15.11 -5.31
CA LEU A 117 -4.53 -14.48 -5.78
C LEU A 117 -4.70 -14.66 -7.30
N THR A 118 -3.63 -14.45 -8.05
CA THR A 118 -3.60 -14.61 -9.51
C THR A 118 -3.82 -16.07 -9.92
N GLU A 119 -3.20 -17.03 -9.22
CA GLU A 119 -3.37 -18.46 -9.49
C GLU A 119 -4.77 -19.00 -9.13
N ALA A 120 -5.45 -18.32 -8.20
CA ALA A 120 -6.81 -18.67 -7.79
C ALA A 120 -7.90 -18.12 -8.73
N THR A 121 -7.55 -17.32 -9.72
CA THR A 121 -8.47 -16.58 -10.58
C THR A 121 -8.06 -16.66 -12.05
N THR A 122 -8.85 -16.08 -12.93
CA THR A 122 -8.58 -16.02 -14.37
C THR A 122 -8.34 -14.57 -14.80
N PRO A 123 -7.68 -14.33 -15.94
CA PRO A 123 -7.42 -12.98 -16.43
C PRO A 123 -8.65 -12.06 -16.47
N GLU A 124 -9.84 -12.64 -16.74
CA GLU A 124 -11.12 -11.94 -16.83
C GLU A 124 -11.64 -11.48 -15.44
N THR A 125 -11.06 -12.01 -14.35
CA THR A 125 -11.50 -11.77 -12.98
C THR A 125 -10.40 -11.23 -12.06
N TYR A 126 -9.21 -10.96 -12.61
CA TYR A 126 -8.09 -10.39 -11.83
C TYR A 126 -8.48 -9.07 -11.16
N GLY A 127 -9.15 -8.18 -11.89
CA GLY A 127 -9.57 -6.89 -11.36
C GLY A 127 -10.44 -7.02 -10.12
N ARG A 128 -11.52 -7.82 -10.18
CA ARG A 128 -12.41 -8.06 -9.04
C ARG A 128 -11.72 -8.75 -7.87
N ALA A 129 -10.78 -9.65 -8.13
CA ALA A 129 -10.06 -10.34 -7.07
C ALA A 129 -9.11 -9.39 -6.32
N PHE A 130 -8.32 -8.60 -7.03
CA PHE A 130 -7.46 -7.58 -6.43
C PHE A 130 -8.27 -6.46 -5.80
N GLY A 131 -9.38 -6.03 -6.42
CA GLY A 131 -10.28 -5.02 -5.87
C GLY A 131 -10.91 -5.43 -4.54
N LEU A 132 -11.37 -6.69 -4.42
CA LEU A 132 -11.87 -7.21 -3.15
C LEU A 132 -10.77 -7.25 -2.08
N GLU A 133 -9.61 -7.76 -2.44
CA GLU A 133 -8.48 -7.87 -1.51
C GLU A 133 -8.08 -6.49 -0.99
N ARG A 134 -7.96 -5.49 -1.87
CA ARG A 134 -7.64 -4.12 -1.49
C ARG A 134 -8.74 -3.44 -0.69
N SER A 135 -10.02 -3.66 -1.03
CA SER A 135 -11.15 -3.15 -0.24
C SER A 135 -11.13 -3.70 1.19
N MET A 136 -10.80 -4.98 1.36
CA MET A 136 -10.70 -5.61 2.68
C MET A 136 -9.47 -5.14 3.46
N ASP A 137 -8.33 -4.96 2.81
CA ASP A 137 -7.11 -4.36 3.37
C ASP A 137 -7.41 -2.94 3.90
N SER A 138 -8.01 -2.09 3.05
CA SER A 138 -8.39 -0.72 3.42
C SER A 138 -9.47 -0.66 4.52
N ALA A 139 -10.39 -1.63 4.55
CA ALA A 139 -11.35 -1.73 5.66
C ALA A 139 -10.63 -1.99 6.99
N GLY A 140 -9.57 -2.80 6.96
CA GLY A 140 -8.70 -3.01 8.12
C GLY A 140 -8.00 -1.74 8.57
N ALA A 141 -7.54 -0.92 7.61
CA ALA A 141 -6.90 0.36 7.89
C ALA A 141 -7.85 1.40 8.52
N VAL A 142 -9.16 1.30 8.27
CA VAL A 142 -10.18 2.12 8.95
C VAL A 142 -10.52 1.56 10.32
N LEU A 143 -10.73 0.25 10.42
CA LEU A 143 -11.17 -0.39 11.67
C LEU A 143 -10.06 -0.43 12.73
N GLY A 144 -8.80 -0.59 12.33
CA GLY A 144 -7.66 -0.69 13.25
C GLY A 144 -7.54 0.49 14.20
N PRO A 145 -7.41 1.74 13.72
CA PRO A 145 -7.32 2.92 14.57
C PRO A 145 -8.55 3.13 15.44
N LEU A 146 -9.77 2.81 14.95
CA LEU A 146 -11.00 2.92 15.72
C LEU A 146 -11.02 1.94 16.91
N LEU A 147 -10.59 0.69 16.65
CA LEU A 147 -10.45 -0.31 17.72
C LEU A 147 -9.35 0.09 18.70
N ALA A 148 -8.22 0.60 18.22
CA ALA A 148 -7.15 1.07 19.10
C ALA A 148 -7.64 2.19 20.01
N LEU A 149 -8.36 3.18 19.47
CA LEU A 149 -8.93 4.27 20.26
C LEU A 149 -9.86 3.78 21.37
N ALA A 150 -10.77 2.86 21.04
CA ALA A 150 -11.71 2.27 21.98
C ALA A 150 -11.00 1.43 23.08
N LEU A 151 -10.05 0.58 22.65
CA LEU A 151 -9.38 -0.35 23.55
C LEU A 151 -8.33 0.33 24.44
N VAL A 152 -7.59 1.34 23.94
CA VAL A 152 -6.63 2.08 24.77
C VAL A 152 -7.32 2.74 25.96
N GLY A 153 -8.54 3.28 25.75
CA GLY A 153 -9.33 3.85 26.84
C GLY A 153 -9.89 2.81 27.83
N ALA A 154 -10.20 1.61 27.35
CA ALA A 154 -10.84 0.56 28.16
C ALA A 154 -9.84 -0.33 28.93
N ILE A 155 -8.75 -0.75 28.30
CA ILE A 155 -7.81 -1.76 28.83
C ILE A 155 -6.36 -1.26 28.87
N GLY A 156 -6.10 -0.03 28.46
CA GLY A 156 -4.79 0.57 28.44
C GLY A 156 -3.96 0.20 27.20
N MET A 157 -2.94 1.02 26.95
CA MET A 157 -2.12 0.99 25.73
C MET A 157 -1.39 -0.36 25.52
N ARG A 158 -0.73 -0.90 26.53
CA ARG A 158 0.06 -2.15 26.42
C ARG A 158 -0.81 -3.36 26.15
N SER A 159 -1.95 -3.46 26.80
CA SER A 159 -2.94 -4.53 26.57
C SER A 159 -3.53 -4.46 25.17
N THR A 160 -3.82 -3.25 24.68
CA THR A 160 -4.28 -3.00 23.30
C THR A 160 -3.24 -3.47 22.29
N LEU A 161 -1.96 -3.15 22.51
CA LEU A 161 -0.85 -3.59 21.65
C LEU A 161 -0.67 -5.11 21.67
N ALA A 162 -0.80 -5.77 22.84
CA ALA A 162 -0.76 -7.23 22.93
C ALA A 162 -1.92 -7.88 22.14
N LEU A 163 -3.12 -7.29 22.19
CA LEU A 163 -4.30 -7.76 21.45
C LEU A 163 -4.14 -7.70 19.92
N THR A 164 -3.21 -6.90 19.36
CA THR A 164 -2.94 -6.89 17.93
C THR A 164 -2.47 -8.25 17.39
N LEU A 165 -1.94 -9.12 18.29
CA LEU A 165 -1.58 -10.48 17.93
C LEU A 165 -2.79 -11.30 17.48
N VAL A 166 -3.96 -11.08 18.07
CA VAL A 166 -5.16 -11.88 17.80
C VAL A 166 -5.60 -11.77 16.34
N PRO A 167 -5.93 -10.59 15.79
CA PRO A 167 -6.30 -10.48 14.39
C PRO A 167 -5.16 -10.91 13.47
N GLY A 168 -3.91 -10.68 13.83
CA GLY A 168 -2.76 -11.11 13.01
C GLY A 168 -2.59 -12.63 12.96
N VAL A 169 -2.77 -13.35 14.07
CA VAL A 169 -2.76 -14.82 14.07
C VAL A 169 -3.96 -15.38 13.31
N LEU A 170 -5.14 -14.78 13.46
CA LEU A 170 -6.32 -15.15 12.69
C LEU A 170 -6.10 -14.93 11.18
N ALA A 171 -5.37 -13.90 10.78
CA ALA A 171 -4.97 -13.69 9.39
C ALA A 171 -4.07 -14.82 8.87
N ALA A 172 -3.06 -15.23 9.64
CA ALA A 172 -2.20 -16.36 9.30
C ALA A 172 -2.99 -17.67 9.20
N LEU A 173 -3.92 -17.90 10.13
CA LEU A 173 -4.83 -19.05 10.10
C LEU A 173 -5.77 -19.01 8.89
N ALA A 174 -6.30 -17.85 8.50
CA ALA A 174 -7.12 -17.71 7.32
C ALA A 174 -6.36 -18.13 6.05
N ILE A 175 -5.11 -17.70 5.89
CA ILE A 175 -4.26 -18.18 4.79
C ILE A 175 -4.05 -19.70 4.90
N ALA A 176 -3.71 -20.21 6.07
CA ALA A 176 -3.41 -21.63 6.28
C ALA A 176 -4.60 -22.53 5.95
N THR A 177 -5.83 -22.13 6.27
CA THR A 177 -7.03 -22.98 6.20
C THR A 177 -7.93 -22.71 4.98
N LEU A 178 -8.07 -21.44 4.58
CA LEU A 178 -8.99 -21.05 3.51
C LEU A 178 -8.33 -21.01 2.13
N VAL A 179 -7.03 -20.69 2.06
CA VAL A 179 -6.31 -20.62 0.78
C VAL A 179 -5.93 -22.02 0.30
N ARG A 180 -6.37 -22.34 -0.90
CA ARG A 180 -5.99 -23.59 -1.58
C ARG A 180 -4.93 -23.26 -2.61
N GLU A 181 -3.79 -23.92 -2.52
CA GLU A 181 -2.68 -23.82 -3.46
C GLU A 181 -2.47 -25.17 -4.15
N LYS A 182 -2.22 -25.15 -5.46
CA LYS A 182 -1.76 -26.30 -6.20
C LYS A 182 -0.23 -26.31 -6.21
N PRO A 183 0.42 -27.45 -5.92
CA PRO A 183 1.86 -27.55 -6.06
C PRO A 183 2.26 -27.24 -7.52
N HIS A 184 3.38 -26.56 -7.69
CA HIS A 184 3.96 -26.29 -9.00
C HIS A 184 5.43 -26.74 -9.02
N ALA A 185 5.94 -27.03 -10.21
CA ALA A 185 7.34 -27.43 -10.35
C ALA A 185 8.27 -26.26 -9.92
N PRO A 186 9.18 -26.49 -8.95
CA PRO A 186 10.18 -25.52 -8.58
C PRO A 186 11.05 -25.14 -9.77
N ARG A 187 11.39 -23.87 -9.89
CA ARG A 187 12.17 -23.38 -11.02
C ARG A 187 13.62 -23.11 -10.64
N PRO A 188 14.55 -23.35 -11.56
CA PRO A 188 15.97 -23.07 -11.30
C PRO A 188 16.17 -21.59 -11.04
N THR A 189 17.16 -21.33 -10.19
CA THR A 189 17.57 -19.99 -9.76
C THR A 189 18.02 -19.15 -10.94
N GLN A 190 17.18 -18.23 -11.39
CA GLN A 190 17.64 -17.15 -12.27
C GLN A 190 18.18 -16.01 -11.39
N ARG A 191 19.33 -15.42 -11.80
CA ARG A 191 19.83 -14.19 -11.19
C ARG A 191 18.84 -13.06 -11.44
N LEU A 192 18.67 -12.12 -10.52
CA LEU A 192 17.70 -11.02 -10.59
C LEU A 192 17.77 -10.28 -11.93
N TRP A 193 18.99 -9.98 -12.42
CA TRP A 193 19.25 -9.34 -13.70
C TRP A 193 18.86 -10.21 -14.91
N ALA A 194 19.03 -11.53 -14.79
CA ALA A 194 18.58 -12.46 -15.83
C ALA A 194 17.04 -12.49 -15.90
N SER A 195 16.37 -12.53 -14.74
CA SER A 195 14.90 -12.48 -14.66
C SER A 195 14.33 -11.17 -15.24
N PHE A 196 15.00 -10.03 -15.00
CA PHE A 196 14.57 -8.75 -15.60
C PHE A 196 14.65 -8.75 -17.13
N ARG A 197 15.66 -9.42 -17.69
CA ARG A 197 15.80 -9.57 -19.15
C ARG A 197 14.75 -10.51 -19.75
N THR A 198 14.21 -11.46 -18.98
CA THR A 198 13.16 -12.38 -19.43
C THR A 198 11.77 -11.77 -19.36
N PHE A 199 11.59 -10.63 -18.69
CA PHE A 199 10.30 -9.96 -18.66
C PHE A 199 9.85 -9.55 -20.07
N PRO A 200 8.56 -9.72 -20.40
CA PRO A 200 7.98 -9.22 -21.63
C PRO A 200 8.26 -7.71 -21.82
N VAL A 201 8.45 -7.29 -23.05
CA VAL A 201 8.69 -5.87 -23.36
C VAL A 201 7.55 -4.99 -22.84
N ALA A 202 6.31 -5.49 -22.94
CA ALA A 202 5.12 -4.80 -22.43
C ALA A 202 5.24 -4.57 -20.90
N TYR A 203 5.67 -5.58 -20.13
CA TYR A 203 5.83 -5.46 -18.69
C TYR A 203 6.98 -4.50 -18.31
N ARG A 204 8.10 -4.51 -19.02
CA ARG A 204 9.20 -3.56 -18.80
C ARG A 204 8.77 -2.11 -19.04
N ARG A 205 7.99 -1.85 -20.12
CA ARG A 205 7.41 -0.52 -20.39
C ARG A 205 6.40 -0.11 -19.32
N PHE A 206 5.58 -1.06 -18.86
CA PHE A 206 4.65 -0.88 -17.76
C PHE A 206 5.39 -0.46 -16.47
N LEU A 207 6.44 -1.19 -16.06
CA LEU A 207 7.27 -0.85 -14.89
C LEU A 207 7.88 0.55 -14.98
N PHE A 208 8.36 0.93 -16.16
CA PHE A 208 8.92 2.28 -16.37
C PHE A 208 7.84 3.36 -16.23
N GLY A 209 6.65 3.13 -16.76
CA GLY A 209 5.52 4.04 -16.61
C GLY A 209 5.01 4.14 -15.17
N VAL A 210 4.90 3.00 -14.46
CA VAL A 210 4.55 2.96 -13.03
C VAL A 210 5.58 3.70 -12.20
N GLY A 211 6.88 3.45 -12.41
CA GLY A 211 7.96 4.14 -11.69
C GLY A 211 7.94 5.66 -11.93
N THR A 212 7.64 6.09 -13.17
CA THR A 212 7.52 7.51 -13.48
C THR A 212 6.32 8.16 -12.77
N ALA A 213 5.15 7.49 -12.78
CA ALA A 213 3.97 7.98 -12.05
C ALA A 213 4.21 7.97 -10.54
N GLY A 214 4.89 6.93 -10.01
CA GLY A 214 5.23 6.80 -8.60
C GLY A 214 6.12 7.93 -8.08
N LEU A 215 6.97 8.54 -8.94
CA LEU A 215 7.69 9.76 -8.56
C LEU A 215 6.78 10.98 -8.35
N GLY A 216 5.57 10.94 -8.90
CA GLY A 216 4.52 11.96 -8.69
C GLY A 216 3.56 11.60 -7.57
N ASP A 217 3.65 10.40 -7.00
CA ASP A 217 2.85 10.02 -5.84
C ASP A 217 3.50 10.52 -4.56
N PHE A 218 2.78 11.31 -3.80
CA PHE A 218 3.28 11.90 -2.57
C PHE A 218 2.47 11.44 -1.36
N SER A 219 3.14 11.33 -0.24
CA SER A 219 2.52 10.88 1.01
C SER A 219 1.24 11.66 1.34
N ASN A 220 0.18 10.94 1.73
CA ASN A 220 -1.07 11.52 2.21
C ASN A 220 -0.87 12.50 3.39
N THR A 221 0.26 12.42 4.08
CA THR A 221 0.66 13.37 5.12
C THR A 221 0.73 14.80 4.59
N PHE A 222 1.13 15.01 3.32
CA PHE A 222 1.13 16.34 2.70
C PHE A 222 -0.29 16.89 2.51
N LEU A 223 -1.28 16.03 2.17
CA LEU A 223 -2.68 16.45 2.10
C LEU A 223 -3.21 16.91 3.46
N ILE A 224 -2.88 16.15 4.52
CA ILE A 224 -3.28 16.49 5.90
C ILE A 224 -2.60 17.79 6.33
N LEU A 225 -1.30 17.92 6.06
CA LEU A 225 -0.53 19.13 6.38
C LEU A 225 -1.10 20.36 5.67
N TRP A 226 -1.34 20.25 4.36
CA TRP A 226 -1.91 21.33 3.57
C TRP A 226 -3.30 21.74 4.08
N ALA A 227 -4.18 20.76 4.36
CA ALA A 227 -5.49 21.04 4.91
C ALA A 227 -5.39 21.76 6.27
N THR A 228 -4.51 21.29 7.15
CA THR A 228 -4.28 21.90 8.46
C THR A 228 -3.78 23.33 8.32
N GLN A 229 -2.76 23.56 7.49
CA GLN A 229 -2.19 24.90 7.28
C GLN A 229 -3.23 25.88 6.69
N ALA A 230 -4.01 25.44 5.71
CA ALA A 230 -4.99 26.29 5.04
C ALA A 230 -6.15 26.71 5.95
N TRP A 231 -6.57 25.86 6.92
CA TRP A 231 -7.66 26.15 7.83
C TRP A 231 -7.22 26.82 9.15
N THR A 232 -5.93 26.70 9.52
CA THR A 232 -5.39 27.26 10.76
C THR A 232 -5.73 28.75 10.96
N PRO A 233 -5.63 29.65 9.93
CA PRO A 233 -5.93 31.05 10.11
C PRO A 233 -7.40 31.34 10.47
N ARG A 234 -8.32 30.42 10.14
CA ARG A 234 -9.77 30.59 10.39
C ARG A 234 -10.27 29.89 11.64
N LEU A 235 -9.70 28.72 11.96
CA LEU A 235 -10.22 27.83 12.99
C LEU A 235 -9.27 27.61 14.16
N GLY A 236 -8.01 28.05 14.04
CA GLY A 236 -6.94 27.67 14.96
C GLY A 236 -6.41 26.27 14.67
N VAL A 237 -5.20 25.95 15.14
CA VAL A 237 -4.44 24.73 14.80
C VAL A 237 -5.20 23.46 15.17
N VAL A 238 -5.80 23.40 16.37
CA VAL A 238 -6.46 22.19 16.88
C VAL A 238 -7.70 21.83 16.05
N ALA A 239 -8.56 22.82 15.77
CA ALA A 239 -9.77 22.57 14.98
C ALA A 239 -9.43 22.30 13.50
N ALA A 240 -8.44 22.97 12.93
CA ALA A 240 -7.94 22.71 11.59
C ALA A 240 -7.41 21.27 11.44
N ALA A 241 -6.60 20.80 12.40
CA ALA A 241 -6.10 19.43 12.41
C ALA A 241 -7.23 18.39 12.53
N ARG A 242 -8.24 18.64 13.36
CA ARG A 242 -9.42 17.75 13.47
C ARG A 242 -10.16 17.61 12.15
N TRP A 243 -10.41 18.71 11.43
CA TRP A 243 -11.06 18.67 10.12
C TRP A 243 -10.21 17.95 9.08
N ALA A 244 -8.89 18.20 9.05
CA ALA A 244 -7.97 17.49 8.16
C ALA A 244 -8.00 15.97 8.40
N MET A 245 -8.05 15.54 9.65
CA MET A 245 -8.20 14.12 10.01
C MET A 245 -9.56 13.55 9.56
N LEU A 246 -10.66 14.30 9.71
CA LEU A 246 -11.98 13.86 9.22
C LEU A 246 -12.01 13.71 7.70
N PHE A 247 -11.40 14.64 6.96
CA PHE A 247 -11.24 14.50 5.51
C PHE A 247 -10.42 13.26 5.15
N TYR A 248 -9.36 12.97 5.90
CA TYR A 248 -8.55 11.78 5.68
C TYR A 248 -9.31 10.47 5.99
N VAL A 249 -10.17 10.44 7.00
CA VAL A 249 -11.10 9.32 7.22
C VAL A 249 -12.03 9.16 6.02
N GLY A 250 -12.60 10.26 5.52
CA GLY A 250 -13.41 10.25 4.30
C GLY A 250 -12.67 9.72 3.08
N TYR A 251 -11.41 10.13 2.89
CA TYR A 251 -10.50 9.59 1.87
C TYR A 251 -10.39 8.06 1.95
N ASN A 252 -10.14 7.50 3.14
CA ASN A 252 -10.00 6.05 3.31
C ASN A 252 -11.29 5.29 3.03
N VAL A 253 -12.45 5.85 3.39
CA VAL A 253 -13.75 5.25 3.05
C VAL A 253 -13.98 5.25 1.53
N VAL A 254 -13.69 6.37 0.86
CA VAL A 254 -13.80 6.46 -0.60
C VAL A 254 -12.79 5.52 -1.28
N TYR A 255 -11.57 5.47 -0.79
CA TYR A 255 -10.54 4.54 -1.26
C TYR A 255 -11.02 3.08 -1.20
N MET A 256 -11.52 2.64 -0.05
CA MET A 256 -12.04 1.28 0.17
C MET A 256 -13.15 0.92 -0.85
N VAL A 257 -14.11 1.80 -1.06
CA VAL A 257 -15.20 1.58 -2.02
C VAL A 257 -14.68 1.58 -3.45
N SER A 258 -13.76 2.49 -3.77
CA SER A 258 -13.20 2.66 -5.11
C SER A 258 -12.40 1.44 -5.58
N CYS A 259 -11.76 0.69 -4.67
CA CYS A 259 -11.07 -0.56 -5.02
C CYS A 259 -12.00 -1.58 -5.69
N SER A 260 -13.20 -1.78 -5.16
CA SER A 260 -14.19 -2.72 -5.74
C SER A 260 -14.71 -2.24 -7.10
N VAL A 261 -14.93 -0.94 -7.25
CA VAL A 261 -15.35 -0.32 -8.52
C VAL A 261 -14.23 -0.45 -9.56
N ALA A 262 -13.00 -0.08 -9.18
CA ALA A 262 -11.82 -0.18 -10.04
C ALA A 262 -11.57 -1.61 -10.52
N GLY A 263 -11.71 -2.59 -9.64
CA GLY A 263 -11.57 -4.01 -9.97
C GLY A 263 -12.61 -4.46 -11.02
N THR A 264 -13.85 -4.03 -10.86
CA THR A 264 -14.92 -4.35 -11.82
C THR A 264 -14.66 -3.70 -13.18
N LEU A 265 -14.19 -2.45 -13.21
CA LEU A 265 -13.85 -1.76 -14.46
C LEU A 265 -12.62 -2.37 -15.12
N ALA A 266 -11.61 -2.79 -14.35
CA ALA A 266 -10.42 -3.46 -14.86
C ALA A 266 -10.71 -4.83 -15.48
N ASP A 267 -11.81 -5.49 -15.11
CA ASP A 267 -12.26 -6.73 -15.76
C ASP A 267 -13.05 -6.48 -17.06
N ARG A 268 -13.62 -5.27 -17.23
CA ARG A 268 -14.41 -4.92 -18.43
C ARG A 268 -13.60 -4.20 -19.50
N PHE A 269 -12.55 -3.49 -19.10
CA PHE A 269 -11.73 -2.66 -19.97
C PHE A 269 -10.25 -3.09 -19.89
N PRO A 270 -9.42 -2.77 -20.93
CA PRO A 270 -8.00 -3.04 -20.87
C PRO A 270 -7.35 -2.42 -19.63
N LYS A 271 -6.80 -3.24 -18.75
CA LYS A 271 -6.30 -2.85 -17.42
C LYS A 271 -5.30 -1.69 -17.47
N VAL A 272 -4.37 -1.73 -18.44
CA VAL A 272 -3.38 -0.65 -18.61
C VAL A 272 -4.03 0.69 -18.98
N ARG A 273 -5.19 0.70 -19.68
CA ARG A 273 -5.92 1.94 -19.98
C ARG A 273 -6.66 2.47 -18.75
N VAL A 274 -7.25 1.56 -17.98
CA VAL A 274 -7.89 1.94 -16.69
C VAL A 274 -6.85 2.50 -15.73
N LEU A 275 -5.65 1.92 -15.66
CA LEU A 275 -4.55 2.46 -14.85
C LEU A 275 -4.08 3.83 -15.35
N ALA A 276 -3.93 3.99 -16.67
CA ALA A 276 -3.57 5.29 -17.25
C ALA A 276 -4.62 6.37 -16.90
N SER A 277 -5.91 6.03 -16.91
CA SER A 277 -6.98 6.97 -16.49
C SER A 277 -6.92 7.30 -15.00
N ALA A 278 -6.46 6.37 -14.14
CA ALA A 278 -6.22 6.65 -12.74
C ALA A 278 -5.10 7.70 -12.56
N TYR A 279 -3.99 7.57 -13.27
CA TYR A 279 -2.92 8.57 -13.23
C TYR A 279 -3.36 9.95 -13.76
N LEU A 280 -4.24 9.98 -14.79
CA LEU A 280 -4.86 11.23 -15.22
C LEU A 280 -5.77 11.81 -14.13
N LEU A 281 -6.53 10.98 -13.43
CA LEU A 281 -7.38 11.43 -12.33
C LEU A 281 -6.56 12.06 -11.20
N ALA A 282 -5.35 11.56 -10.89
CA ALA A 282 -4.45 12.12 -9.88
C ALA A 282 -4.08 13.59 -10.15
N THR A 283 -4.10 14.02 -11.41
CA THR A 283 -3.80 15.41 -11.76
C THR A 283 -4.86 16.40 -11.29
N ILE A 284 -6.10 15.95 -11.09
CA ILE A 284 -7.23 16.83 -10.70
C ILE A 284 -7.06 17.32 -9.24
N PRO A 285 -6.89 16.46 -8.22
CA PRO A 285 -6.63 16.93 -6.87
C PRO A 285 -5.33 17.74 -6.78
N ALA A 286 -4.26 17.37 -7.49
CA ALA A 286 -3.03 18.15 -7.53
C ALA A 286 -3.26 19.57 -8.11
N ALA A 287 -4.02 19.70 -9.20
CA ALA A 287 -4.40 20.99 -9.76
C ALA A 287 -5.30 21.80 -8.80
N ALA A 288 -6.23 21.14 -8.11
CA ALA A 288 -7.10 21.79 -7.15
C ALA A 288 -6.30 22.36 -5.94
N LEU A 289 -5.17 21.76 -5.56
CA LEU A 289 -4.29 22.27 -4.51
C LEU A 289 -3.67 23.64 -4.87
N ILE A 290 -3.35 23.86 -6.15
CA ILE A 290 -2.77 25.10 -6.66
C ILE A 290 -3.81 26.23 -6.71
N LEU A 291 -5.07 25.92 -6.96
CA LEU A 291 -6.12 26.92 -7.10
C LEU A 291 -6.36 27.66 -5.79
N PRO A 292 -6.57 28.99 -5.84
CA PRO A 292 -6.85 29.78 -4.64
C PRO A 292 -8.20 29.40 -4.02
N GLY A 293 -8.37 29.76 -2.75
CA GLY A 293 -9.60 29.59 -2.00
C GLY A 293 -9.58 28.38 -1.06
N VAL A 294 -10.13 28.62 0.13
CA VAL A 294 -10.27 27.67 1.22
C VAL A 294 -11.76 27.49 1.48
N SER A 295 -12.33 26.35 1.04
CA SER A 295 -13.71 25.99 1.29
C SER A 295 -13.82 24.53 1.69
N PHE A 296 -14.84 24.18 2.47
CA PHE A 296 -15.09 22.80 2.89
C PHE A 296 -15.28 21.88 1.68
N ALA A 297 -16.06 22.30 0.70
CA ALA A 297 -16.35 21.53 -0.51
C ALA A 297 -15.07 21.22 -1.32
N LYS A 298 -14.15 22.18 -1.44
CA LYS A 298 -12.87 21.97 -2.12
C LYS A 298 -12.04 20.89 -1.43
N PHE A 299 -11.91 20.95 -0.10
CA PHE A 299 -11.15 19.95 0.65
C PHE A 299 -11.79 18.58 0.58
N ALA A 300 -13.11 18.49 0.79
CA ALA A 300 -13.85 17.25 0.67
C ALA A 300 -13.67 16.62 -0.73
N ALA A 301 -13.74 17.43 -1.79
CA ALA A 301 -13.54 16.97 -3.17
C ALA A 301 -12.09 16.49 -3.41
N VAL A 302 -11.07 17.23 -2.95
CA VAL A 302 -9.66 16.84 -3.11
C VAL A 302 -9.41 15.50 -2.42
N PHE A 303 -9.81 15.34 -1.16
CA PHE A 303 -9.61 14.09 -0.42
C PHE A 303 -10.42 12.93 -1.04
N ALA A 304 -11.65 13.16 -1.46
CA ALA A 304 -12.47 12.14 -2.11
C ALA A 304 -11.84 11.69 -3.45
N LEU A 305 -11.43 12.61 -4.31
CA LEU A 305 -10.79 12.31 -5.60
C LEU A 305 -9.45 11.61 -5.41
N SER A 306 -8.66 11.99 -4.39
CA SER A 306 -7.44 11.28 -4.04
C SER A 306 -7.72 9.86 -3.57
N GLY A 307 -8.80 9.63 -2.82
CA GLY A 307 -9.25 8.28 -2.44
C GLY A 307 -9.69 7.44 -3.64
N VAL A 308 -10.40 8.03 -4.60
CA VAL A 308 -10.75 7.34 -5.86
C VAL A 308 -9.47 6.98 -6.63
N TYR A 309 -8.57 7.92 -6.81
CA TYR A 309 -7.28 7.70 -7.48
C TYR A 309 -6.53 6.52 -6.87
N MET A 310 -6.34 6.52 -5.54
CA MET A 310 -5.60 5.48 -4.83
C MET A 310 -6.27 4.10 -5.02
N GLY A 311 -7.60 4.02 -4.91
CA GLY A 311 -8.33 2.76 -5.11
C GLY A 311 -8.17 2.19 -6.51
N PHE A 312 -8.19 3.05 -7.52
CA PHE A 312 -7.96 2.64 -8.91
C PHE A 312 -6.52 2.24 -9.13
N TRP A 313 -5.56 3.04 -8.67
CA TRP A 313 -4.15 2.76 -8.86
C TRP A 313 -3.76 1.42 -8.27
N GLU A 314 -3.89 1.21 -6.96
CA GLU A 314 -3.43 -0.01 -6.30
C GLU A 314 -4.11 -1.30 -6.80
N THR A 315 -5.42 -1.22 -7.08
CA THR A 315 -6.19 -2.37 -7.58
C THR A 315 -5.80 -2.73 -9.00
N VAL A 316 -5.76 -1.71 -9.87
CA VAL A 316 -5.59 -1.95 -11.31
C VAL A 316 -4.13 -2.23 -11.65
N GLU A 317 -3.19 -1.61 -10.96
CA GLU A 317 -1.76 -1.88 -11.13
C GLU A 317 -1.43 -3.35 -10.88
N ALA A 318 -1.86 -3.89 -9.75
CA ALA A 318 -1.63 -5.29 -9.41
C ALA A 318 -2.29 -6.25 -10.42
N SER A 319 -3.52 -5.93 -10.85
CA SER A 319 -4.24 -6.75 -11.82
C SER A 319 -3.65 -6.66 -13.24
N ALA A 320 -3.13 -5.49 -13.64
CA ALA A 320 -2.43 -5.30 -14.92
C ALA A 320 -1.08 -6.04 -14.90
N ALA A 321 -0.34 -5.97 -13.81
CA ALA A 321 0.88 -6.75 -13.65
C ALA A 321 0.62 -8.26 -13.76
N ALA A 322 -0.45 -8.76 -13.14
CA ALA A 322 -0.87 -10.16 -13.21
C ALA A 322 -1.14 -10.62 -14.66
N GLU A 323 -1.73 -9.75 -15.47
CA GLU A 323 -2.03 -10.03 -16.88
C GLU A 323 -0.78 -9.99 -17.77
N LEU A 324 0.13 -9.05 -17.52
CA LEU A 324 1.35 -8.86 -18.30
C LEU A 324 2.46 -9.87 -17.98
N LEU A 325 2.40 -10.52 -16.82
CA LEU A 325 3.42 -11.45 -16.35
C LEU A 325 3.09 -12.89 -16.69
N PRO A 326 4.00 -13.62 -17.40
CA PRO A 326 3.91 -15.06 -17.54
C PRO A 326 3.92 -15.74 -16.15
N PRO A 327 3.24 -16.91 -16.01
CA PRO A 327 3.19 -17.63 -14.74
C PRO A 327 4.57 -17.90 -14.12
N ASP A 328 5.58 -17.98 -14.99
CA ASP A 328 6.94 -18.38 -14.68
C ASP A 328 7.73 -17.37 -13.86
N VAL A 329 7.42 -16.10 -14.00
CA VAL A 329 8.17 -15.00 -13.42
C VAL A 329 7.26 -14.08 -12.62
N ARG A 330 6.08 -14.54 -12.23
CA ARG A 330 5.10 -13.74 -11.49
C ARG A 330 5.60 -13.31 -10.12
N GLY A 331 6.23 -14.21 -9.39
CA GLY A 331 6.75 -13.89 -8.05
C GLY A 331 7.79 -12.80 -8.12
N VAL A 332 8.83 -12.99 -8.95
CA VAL A 332 9.86 -11.97 -9.14
C VAL A 332 9.29 -10.69 -9.76
N GLY A 333 8.35 -10.81 -10.69
CA GLY A 333 7.67 -9.65 -11.28
C GLY A 333 6.95 -8.79 -10.23
N PHE A 334 6.09 -9.38 -9.41
CA PHE A 334 5.45 -8.66 -8.30
C PHE A 334 6.44 -8.12 -7.27
N GLY A 335 7.56 -8.84 -7.02
CA GLY A 335 8.63 -8.34 -6.16
C GLY A 335 9.30 -7.08 -6.73
N VAL A 336 9.61 -7.08 -8.04
CA VAL A 336 10.18 -5.91 -8.73
C VAL A 336 9.19 -4.75 -8.76
N LEU A 337 7.91 -4.99 -9.08
CA LEU A 337 6.87 -3.96 -9.05
C LEU A 337 6.78 -3.30 -7.67
N ALA A 338 6.71 -4.11 -6.62
CA ALA A 338 6.63 -3.61 -5.26
C ALA A 338 7.90 -2.85 -4.82
N THR A 339 9.06 -3.18 -5.39
CA THR A 339 10.31 -2.43 -5.19
C THR A 339 10.28 -1.09 -5.92
N VAL A 340 9.79 -1.07 -7.18
CA VAL A 340 9.62 0.16 -7.96
C VAL A 340 8.69 1.12 -7.23
N ASN A 341 7.56 0.63 -6.68
CA ASN A 341 6.64 1.45 -5.90
C ASN A 341 7.31 1.99 -4.63
N GLY A 342 7.96 1.13 -3.83
CA GLY A 342 8.64 1.60 -2.61
C GLY A 342 9.78 2.59 -2.87
N MET A 343 10.48 2.47 -4.00
CA MET A 343 11.44 3.50 -4.44
C MET A 343 10.71 4.78 -4.90
N GLY A 344 9.59 4.63 -5.62
CA GLY A 344 8.72 5.73 -6.00
C GLY A 344 8.31 6.55 -4.77
N ASP A 345 7.75 5.90 -3.75
CA ASP A 345 7.30 6.52 -2.50
C ASP A 345 8.43 7.28 -1.78
N LEU A 346 9.63 6.68 -1.72
CA LEU A 346 10.80 7.30 -1.11
C LEU A 346 11.23 8.56 -1.88
N PHE A 347 11.45 8.42 -3.19
CA PHE A 347 11.95 9.53 -4.01
C PHE A 347 10.90 10.62 -4.21
N SER A 348 9.62 10.26 -4.35
CA SER A 348 8.53 11.24 -4.45
C SER A 348 8.42 12.08 -3.20
N SER A 349 8.43 11.46 -2.02
CA SER A 349 8.33 12.17 -0.74
C SER A 349 9.48 13.17 -0.56
N VAL A 350 10.71 12.78 -0.92
CA VAL A 350 11.88 13.66 -0.88
C VAL A 350 11.76 14.78 -1.92
N LEU A 351 11.47 14.43 -3.18
CA LEU A 351 11.35 15.38 -4.30
C LEU A 351 10.27 16.42 -4.03
N ILE A 352 9.06 15.95 -3.71
CA ILE A 352 7.90 16.80 -3.48
C ILE A 352 8.10 17.64 -2.22
N GLY A 353 8.70 17.06 -1.16
CA GLY A 353 9.05 17.81 0.05
C GLY A 353 10.03 18.97 -0.22
N ILE A 354 11.08 18.73 -0.99
CA ILE A 354 12.04 19.79 -1.38
C ILE A 354 11.33 20.84 -2.26
N LEU A 355 10.59 20.43 -3.27
CA LEU A 355 9.88 21.36 -4.16
C LEU A 355 8.82 22.17 -3.41
N TRP A 356 8.19 21.60 -2.38
CA TRP A 356 7.22 22.28 -1.54
C TRP A 356 7.84 23.43 -0.74
N THR A 357 9.10 23.30 -0.29
CA THR A 357 9.79 24.41 0.38
C THR A 357 10.09 25.58 -0.56
N VAL A 358 10.20 25.32 -1.87
CA VAL A 358 10.35 26.36 -2.89
C VAL A 358 9.00 27.00 -3.20
N SER A 359 8.00 26.20 -3.58
CA SER A 359 6.64 26.65 -3.84
C SER A 359 5.69 25.46 -3.96
N PRO A 360 4.50 25.49 -3.31
CA PRO A 360 3.45 24.51 -3.54
C PRO A 360 3.04 24.39 -5.02
N LEU A 361 3.07 25.49 -5.78
CA LEU A 361 2.79 25.51 -7.21
C LEU A 361 3.78 24.64 -8.00
N VAL A 362 5.09 24.82 -7.75
CA VAL A 362 6.15 24.06 -8.43
C VAL A 362 6.03 22.58 -8.08
N SER A 363 5.79 22.27 -6.81
CA SER A 363 5.62 20.92 -6.32
C SER A 363 4.45 20.19 -7.01
N MET A 364 3.26 20.80 -7.00
CA MET A 364 2.07 20.20 -7.62
C MET A 364 2.15 20.16 -9.16
N SER A 365 2.83 21.12 -9.79
CA SER A 365 3.08 21.07 -11.23
C SER A 365 3.99 19.89 -11.62
N ALA A 366 4.99 19.58 -10.77
CA ALA A 366 5.82 18.38 -10.96
C ALA A 366 5.01 17.10 -10.82
N VAL A 367 4.12 16.99 -9.81
CA VAL A 367 3.17 15.87 -9.66
C VAL A 367 2.33 15.68 -10.91
N ILE A 368 1.69 16.76 -11.40
CA ILE A 368 0.86 16.72 -12.59
C ILE A 368 1.66 16.21 -13.80
N LEU A 369 2.86 16.76 -14.03
CA LEU A 369 3.71 16.37 -15.14
C LEU A 369 4.09 14.88 -15.06
N LEU A 370 4.53 14.40 -13.91
CA LEU A 370 4.95 13.01 -13.70
C LEU A 370 3.78 12.04 -13.88
N CYS A 371 2.60 12.38 -13.36
CA CYS A 371 1.39 11.57 -13.55
C CYS A 371 0.95 11.54 -15.04
N LEU A 372 1.03 12.67 -15.77
CA LEU A 372 0.72 12.73 -17.20
C LEU A 372 1.68 11.87 -18.01
N VAL A 373 3.00 11.99 -17.75
CA VAL A 373 4.01 11.19 -18.43
C VAL A 373 3.82 9.71 -18.12
N GLY A 374 3.61 9.36 -16.85
CA GLY A 374 3.32 7.99 -16.42
C GLY A 374 2.08 7.40 -17.10
N ALA A 375 0.99 8.17 -17.19
CA ALA A 375 -0.23 7.77 -17.89
C ALA A 375 0.02 7.44 -19.36
N VAL A 376 0.79 8.29 -20.06
CA VAL A 376 1.16 8.06 -21.47
C VAL A 376 2.02 6.81 -21.62
N LEU A 377 3.03 6.62 -20.76
CA LEU A 377 3.93 5.48 -20.82
C LEU A 377 3.20 4.16 -20.56
N VAL A 378 2.35 4.13 -19.51
CA VAL A 378 1.52 2.95 -19.20
C VAL A 378 0.53 2.68 -20.32
N GLY A 379 -0.16 3.69 -20.83
CA GLY A 379 -1.11 3.53 -21.94
C GLY A 379 -0.48 2.97 -23.22
N ARG A 380 0.82 3.23 -23.45
CA ARG A 380 1.58 2.68 -24.58
C ARG A 380 2.05 1.24 -24.35
N SER A 381 2.07 0.73 -23.13
CA SER A 381 2.49 -0.65 -22.84
C SER A 381 1.55 -1.70 -23.45
N SER A 382 0.28 -1.35 -23.70
CA SER A 382 -0.71 -2.22 -24.36
C SER A 382 -0.50 -2.42 -25.86
N ARG A 383 0.30 -1.57 -26.53
CA ARG A 383 0.48 -1.58 -27.99
C ARG A 383 1.65 -2.44 -28.48
N GLY A 384 2.27 -3.23 -27.62
CA GLY A 384 3.46 -4.03 -27.94
C GLY A 384 3.21 -5.53 -28.15
N GLY A 385 1.97 -5.95 -28.41
CA GLY A 385 1.56 -7.34 -28.63
C GLY A 385 0.71 -7.49 -29.90
N ALA A 386 1.17 -6.96 -31.02
CA ALA A 386 0.67 -7.29 -32.35
C ALA A 386 1.85 -7.65 -33.24
#